data_74a5b22c24bc8c5abefc9854acbc6ae9
#
_entry.id   74a5b22c24bc8c5abefc9854acbc6ae9
#
_cell.length_a   1.000
_cell.length_b   1.000
_cell.length_c   1.000
_cell.angle_alpha   90.00
_cell.angle_beta   90.00
_cell.angle_gamma   90.00
#
_symmetry.space_group_name_H-M   'P 1'
#
loop_
_entity.id
_entity.type
_entity.pdbx_description
1 polymer ?
#
loop_
_entity_poly.entity_id
_entity_poly.type
_entity_poly.pdbx_seq_one_letter_code
_entity_poly.pdbx_strand_id
1 'polypeptide(L)'
;ALFQKICSKENLKKHVESGTSFNTATGWMEVQKRIRKSNNWERMIKILSYAAAVLVPVFFVGISLKYTTHDYFSNKSVLIAQPILPGAAKAILTLDNGETINLNKETADALQTIEGTNIQIDSTTLNYQLAQSTSVSPKPVYNKVEIPRGGEYALVLSDGTKVHLNSMSSLRFPVAFTTGKREVELQGEAYFEVSKTGQPFIVNANGMQVEVLGTTFNISAYPDEEYQTTLVNGSVKVSAEKGESLILKPSQQATIALGSNSIQVRTVDTSFYTSWVKGKINFKDQRLEDIMKTLSRWYDMNVVYENEKLKNIRFGCNLNRYEEITPFVKLLEKTEEVHVKIEGNTITFHN
;
A
#
# COMPACT_ATOMS: atom_id res chain seq x y z
N ALA A 1 -58.14 3.98 -4.32
CA ALA A 1 -59.15 4.38 -5.32
C ALA A 1 -60.35 3.41 -5.41
N LEU A 2 -60.12 2.07 -5.29
CA LEU A 2 -61.23 1.07 -5.39
C LEU A 2 -62.13 1.05 -4.15
N PHE A 3 -61.57 1.24 -2.94
CA PHE A 3 -62.30 1.20 -1.67
C PHE A 3 -63.24 2.42 -1.48
N GLN A 4 -62.82 3.59 -1.97
CA GLN A 4 -63.66 4.80 -1.95
C GLN A 4 -64.85 4.72 -2.92
N LYS A 5 -64.73 3.95 -4.02
CA LYS A 5 -65.78 3.76 -5.01
C LYS A 5 -66.86 2.78 -4.52
N ILE A 6 -66.52 1.84 -3.64
CA ILE A 6 -67.42 0.85 -3.09
C ILE A 6 -68.22 1.45 -1.89
N CYS A 7 -67.62 2.36 -1.13
CA CYS A 7 -68.27 2.97 0.05
C CYS A 7 -68.92 4.34 -0.23
N SER A 8 -69.19 4.69 -1.47
CA SER A 8 -69.89 5.91 -1.80
C SER A 8 -71.38 5.84 -1.36
N LYS A 9 -71.86 6.91 -0.81
CA LYS A 9 -73.25 7.03 -0.24
C LYS A 9 -74.34 6.62 -1.25
N GLU A 10 -74.09 6.77 -2.55
CA GLU A 10 -74.95 6.40 -3.64
C GLU A 10 -75.03 4.88 -3.90
N ASN A 11 -73.92 4.14 -3.73
CA ASN A 11 -73.91 2.71 -3.88
C ASN A 11 -74.53 1.98 -2.69
N LEU A 12 -74.41 2.53 -1.48
CA LEU A 12 -75.09 2.05 -0.30
C LEU A 12 -76.60 2.25 -0.36
N LYS A 13 -77.11 3.37 -0.92
CA LYS A 13 -78.52 3.63 -1.06
C LYS A 13 -79.19 2.68 -2.05
N LYS A 14 -78.54 2.34 -3.16
CA LYS A 14 -78.99 1.41 -4.17
C LYS A 14 -79.16 -0.02 -3.66
N HIS A 15 -78.37 -0.42 -2.66
CA HIS A 15 -78.45 -1.78 -2.08
C HIS A 15 -79.46 -1.88 -0.95
N VAL A 16 -79.88 -0.75 -0.35
CA VAL A 16 -80.92 -0.72 0.71
C VAL A 16 -82.32 -0.63 0.09
N GLU A 17 -82.50 -0.02 -1.10
CA GLU A 17 -83.79 0.10 -1.77
C GLU A 17 -84.20 -1.10 -2.59
N SER A 18 -83.26 -2.06 -2.86
CA SER A 18 -83.60 -3.37 -3.43
C SER A 18 -83.97 -4.38 -2.38
N GLY A 19 -84.99 -4.07 -1.60
CA GLY A 19 -85.55 -4.95 -0.57
C GLY A 19 -86.11 -6.23 -1.16
N THR A 20 -85.28 -7.18 -1.46
CA THR A 20 -85.67 -8.58 -1.63
C THR A 20 -85.53 -9.26 -0.26
N SER A 21 -86.64 -9.66 0.27
CA SER A 21 -86.74 -10.43 1.53
C SER A 21 -85.73 -11.59 1.54
N PHE A 22 -84.72 -11.44 2.35
CA PHE A 22 -83.78 -12.51 2.64
C PHE A 22 -84.50 -13.62 3.36
N ASN A 23 -84.79 -14.71 2.69
CA ASN A 23 -85.31 -15.90 3.36
C ASN A 23 -84.16 -16.63 4.05
N THR A 24 -84.06 -16.38 5.32
CA THR A 24 -83.02 -16.92 6.20
C THR A 24 -82.95 -18.44 6.18
N ALA A 25 -84.05 -19.12 5.91
CA ALA A 25 -84.11 -20.60 5.86
C ALA A 25 -83.40 -21.17 4.61
N THR A 26 -83.54 -20.53 3.45
CA THR A 26 -82.84 -20.98 2.22
C THR A 26 -81.34 -20.67 2.29
N GLY A 27 -80.93 -19.52 2.84
CA GLY A 27 -79.53 -19.15 3.05
C GLY A 27 -78.82 -20.13 4.01
N TRP A 28 -79.54 -20.58 5.06
CA TRP A 28 -78.93 -21.54 6.03
C TRP A 28 -78.79 -22.95 5.45
N MET A 29 -79.67 -23.41 4.60
CA MET A 29 -79.55 -24.68 3.87
C MET A 29 -78.38 -24.69 2.85
N GLU A 30 -78.06 -23.57 2.26
CA GLU A 30 -76.94 -23.45 1.30
C GLU A 30 -75.58 -23.42 2.06
N VAL A 31 -75.51 -22.79 3.20
CA VAL A 31 -74.35 -22.81 4.10
C VAL A 31 -74.13 -24.24 4.67
N GLN A 32 -75.21 -24.95 5.10
CA GLN A 32 -75.06 -26.34 5.56
C GLN A 32 -74.62 -27.30 4.43
N LYS A 33 -75.04 -27.06 3.21
CA LYS A 33 -74.57 -27.84 2.04
C LYS A 33 -73.11 -27.66 1.75
N ARG A 34 -72.56 -26.45 1.96
CA ARG A 34 -71.13 -26.16 1.84
C ARG A 34 -70.32 -26.76 2.97
N ILE A 35 -70.80 -26.75 4.19
CA ILE A 35 -70.14 -27.35 5.38
C ILE A 35 -70.06 -28.89 5.25
N ARG A 36 -71.11 -29.55 4.66
CA ARG A 36 -71.14 -31.00 4.51
C ARG A 36 -70.19 -31.57 3.45
N LYS A 37 -69.53 -30.73 2.65
CA LYS A 37 -68.58 -31.13 1.62
C LYS A 37 -67.12 -31.29 2.09
N SER A 38 -66.89 -31.26 3.41
CA SER A 38 -65.56 -31.16 4.03
C SER A 38 -65.00 -32.49 4.59
N ASN A 39 -65.57 -33.65 4.25
CA ASN A 39 -64.98 -34.90 4.78
C ASN A 39 -63.73 -35.37 4.02
N ASN A 40 -63.37 -34.71 2.91
CA ASN A 40 -62.14 -35.03 2.20
C ASN A 40 -60.92 -34.27 2.77
N TRP A 41 -61.12 -33.19 3.54
CA TRP A 41 -60.02 -32.43 4.12
C TRP A 41 -59.30 -33.18 5.25
N GLU A 42 -60.02 -33.87 6.10
CA GLU A 42 -59.40 -34.71 7.16
C GLU A 42 -58.54 -35.85 6.56
N ARG A 43 -58.98 -36.47 5.46
CA ARG A 43 -58.18 -37.45 4.74
C ARG A 43 -56.94 -36.80 4.06
N MET A 44 -57.08 -35.61 3.48
CA MET A 44 -55.98 -34.86 2.91
C MET A 44 -54.95 -34.43 3.98
N ILE A 45 -55.41 -33.97 5.16
CA ILE A 45 -54.51 -33.61 6.27
C ILE A 45 -53.75 -34.84 6.75
N LYS A 46 -54.35 -36.01 6.84
CA LYS A 46 -53.66 -37.23 7.25
C LYS A 46 -52.62 -37.68 6.17
N ILE A 47 -52.94 -37.57 4.88
CA ILE A 47 -51.99 -37.88 3.82
C ILE A 47 -50.83 -36.88 3.79
N LEU A 48 -51.12 -35.56 3.98
CA LEU A 48 -50.10 -34.53 4.06
C LEU A 48 -49.18 -34.69 5.30
N SER A 49 -49.74 -35.11 6.45
CA SER A 49 -48.94 -35.35 7.66
C SER A 49 -48.00 -36.56 7.52
N TYR A 50 -48.41 -37.64 6.82
CA TYR A 50 -47.49 -38.74 6.52
C TYR A 50 -46.44 -38.38 5.47
N ALA A 51 -46.81 -37.59 4.45
CA ALA A 51 -45.83 -37.05 3.50
C ALA A 51 -44.82 -36.11 4.13
N ALA A 52 -45.28 -35.23 5.06
CA ALA A 52 -44.41 -34.35 5.81
C ALA A 52 -43.44 -35.09 6.76
N ALA A 53 -43.95 -36.18 7.40
CA ALA A 53 -43.14 -37.03 8.28
C ALA A 53 -41.95 -37.70 7.57
N VAL A 54 -42.05 -37.93 6.25
CA VAL A 54 -40.96 -38.50 5.44
C VAL A 54 -40.12 -37.41 4.77
N LEU A 55 -40.75 -36.37 4.22
CA LEU A 55 -40.04 -35.33 3.48
C LEU A 55 -39.21 -34.38 4.39
N VAL A 56 -39.70 -34.09 5.59
CA VAL A 56 -38.97 -33.21 6.54
C VAL A 56 -37.64 -33.85 6.99
N PRO A 57 -37.58 -35.12 7.43
CA PRO A 57 -36.29 -35.75 7.77
C PRO A 57 -35.36 -35.85 6.54
N VAL A 58 -35.89 -36.21 5.35
CA VAL A 58 -35.08 -36.29 4.10
C VAL A 58 -34.53 -34.91 3.74
N PHE A 59 -35.31 -33.82 3.90
CA PHE A 59 -34.90 -32.47 3.68
C PHE A 59 -33.79 -32.03 4.70
N PHE A 60 -33.97 -32.36 5.99
CA PHE A 60 -32.97 -32.10 7.02
C PHE A 60 -31.70 -32.94 6.84
N VAL A 61 -31.81 -34.20 6.41
CA VAL A 61 -30.65 -35.03 6.06
C VAL A 61 -29.96 -34.47 4.82
N GLY A 62 -30.71 -34.04 3.79
CA GLY A 62 -30.13 -33.38 2.60
C GLY A 62 -29.42 -32.06 2.93
N ILE A 63 -29.99 -31.25 3.82
CA ILE A 63 -29.36 -30.02 4.33
C ILE A 63 -28.14 -30.38 5.18
N SER A 64 -28.25 -31.33 6.09
CA SER A 64 -27.14 -31.78 6.94
C SER A 64 -25.99 -32.34 6.10
N LEU A 65 -26.28 -33.18 5.07
CA LEU A 65 -25.27 -33.64 4.13
C LEU A 65 -24.64 -32.51 3.33
N LYS A 66 -25.41 -31.49 2.93
CA LYS A 66 -24.88 -30.33 2.21
C LYS A 66 -23.98 -29.47 3.11
N TYR A 67 -24.32 -29.30 4.37
CA TYR A 67 -23.47 -28.57 5.33
C TYR A 67 -22.25 -29.40 5.76
N THR A 68 -22.39 -30.73 5.99
CA THR A 68 -21.25 -31.57 6.36
C THR A 68 -20.30 -31.84 5.20
N THR A 69 -20.76 -31.90 3.95
CA THR A 69 -19.87 -32.04 2.81
C THR A 69 -19.18 -30.73 2.44
N HIS A 70 -19.81 -29.56 2.75
CA HIS A 70 -19.15 -28.27 2.54
C HIS A 70 -18.02 -28.04 3.54
N ASP A 71 -18.14 -28.52 4.78
CA ASP A 71 -17.08 -28.40 5.78
C ASP A 71 -15.99 -29.46 5.62
N TYR A 72 -16.29 -30.62 5.04
CA TYR A 72 -15.28 -31.68 4.84
C TYR A 72 -14.30 -31.41 3.70
N PHE A 73 -14.66 -30.55 2.74
CA PHE A 73 -13.75 -30.08 1.68
C PHE A 73 -13.13 -28.71 1.97
N SER A 74 -13.54 -28.04 3.06
CA SER A 74 -13.03 -26.72 3.44
C SER A 74 -12.01 -26.76 4.58
N ASN A 75 -11.64 -27.93 5.12
CA ASN A 75 -10.48 -28.08 6.00
C ASN A 75 -9.19 -28.34 5.21
N LYS A 76 -8.99 -27.69 4.05
CA LYS A 76 -7.69 -27.13 3.73
C LYS A 76 -7.48 -26.09 4.83
N SER A 77 -6.58 -26.37 5.76
CA SER A 77 -6.02 -25.37 6.63
C SER A 77 -5.71 -24.16 5.75
N VAL A 78 -6.60 -23.18 5.77
CA VAL A 78 -6.23 -21.83 5.43
C VAL A 78 -5.23 -21.51 6.53
N LEU A 79 -3.97 -21.79 6.27
CA LEU A 79 -2.89 -21.02 6.85
C LEU A 79 -3.36 -19.60 6.59
N ILE A 80 -3.86 -18.95 7.63
CA ILE A 80 -4.16 -17.53 7.59
C ILE A 80 -2.79 -16.95 7.31
N ALA A 81 -2.50 -16.76 6.04
CA ALA A 81 -1.29 -16.09 5.61
C ALA A 81 -1.40 -14.73 6.31
N GLN A 82 -0.50 -14.50 7.26
CA GLN A 82 -0.47 -13.19 7.91
C GLN A 82 -0.33 -12.17 6.80
N PRO A 83 -1.17 -11.12 6.79
CA PRO A 83 -1.11 -10.14 5.72
C PRO A 83 0.29 -9.53 5.68
N ILE A 84 0.87 -9.42 4.50
CA ILE A 84 2.13 -8.72 4.30
C ILE A 84 1.82 -7.23 4.50
N LEU A 85 2.26 -6.72 5.63
CA LEU A 85 2.00 -5.34 6.04
C LEU A 85 2.95 -4.36 5.34
N PRO A 86 2.51 -3.12 5.12
CA PRO A 86 3.36 -2.07 4.60
C PRO A 86 4.47 -1.70 5.59
N GLY A 87 5.50 -1.07 5.06
CA GLY A 87 6.56 -0.48 5.86
C GLY A 87 6.08 0.63 6.79
N ALA A 88 6.98 1.06 7.67
CA ALA A 88 6.71 2.10 8.66
C ALA A 88 7.94 3.03 8.83
N ALA A 89 7.75 4.14 9.54
CA ALA A 89 8.87 4.99 9.95
C ALA A 89 9.75 4.23 10.95
N LYS A 90 10.96 3.86 10.52
CA LYS A 90 12.00 3.21 11.32
C LYS A 90 13.37 3.43 10.70
N ALA A 91 14.35 3.76 11.53
CA ALA A 91 15.72 3.96 11.13
C ALA A 91 16.69 3.61 12.28
N ILE A 92 17.95 3.43 11.95
CA ILE A 92 19.04 3.26 12.91
C ILE A 92 19.99 4.43 12.71
N LEU A 93 20.19 5.22 13.75
CA LEU A 93 21.19 6.28 13.79
C LEU A 93 22.47 5.73 14.42
N THR A 94 23.58 5.82 13.70
CA THR A 94 24.93 5.53 14.22
C THR A 94 25.69 6.84 14.39
N LEU A 95 26.16 7.10 15.59
CA LEU A 95 26.95 8.27 15.94
C LEU A 95 28.41 8.09 15.59
N ASP A 96 29.19 9.19 15.56
CA ASP A 96 30.64 9.16 15.27
C ASP A 96 31.45 8.29 16.26
N ASN A 97 30.97 8.17 17.50
CA ASN A 97 31.57 7.31 18.54
C ASN A 97 31.22 5.82 18.36
N GLY A 98 30.40 5.46 17.37
CA GLY A 98 29.93 4.10 17.10
C GLY A 98 28.69 3.67 17.89
N GLU A 99 28.14 4.52 18.73
CA GLU A 99 26.88 4.25 19.42
C GLU A 99 25.72 4.20 18.41
N THR A 100 24.80 3.25 18.59
CA THR A 100 23.65 3.06 17.72
C THR A 100 22.34 3.31 18.45
N ILE A 101 21.43 4.02 17.82
CA ILE A 101 20.13 4.42 18.36
C ILE A 101 19.05 3.98 17.36
N ASN A 102 18.11 3.16 17.82
CA ASN A 102 16.96 2.81 17.01
C ASN A 102 15.93 3.94 17.05
N LEU A 103 15.64 4.50 15.88
CA LEU A 103 14.66 5.56 15.70
C LEU A 103 13.32 4.91 15.33
N ASN A 104 12.41 4.88 16.27
CA ASN A 104 11.05 4.40 16.08
C ASN A 104 10.09 5.28 16.89
N LYS A 105 8.81 5.02 16.81
CA LYS A 105 7.77 5.79 17.52
C LYS A 105 7.96 5.78 19.04
N GLU A 106 8.59 4.73 19.59
CA GLU A 106 8.75 4.55 21.04
C GLU A 106 9.96 5.33 21.57
N THR A 107 10.97 5.56 20.72
CA THR A 107 12.20 6.30 21.10
C THR A 107 12.14 7.78 20.78
N ALA A 108 11.10 8.25 20.07
CA ALA A 108 10.98 9.63 19.60
C ALA A 108 11.02 10.68 20.73
N ASP A 109 10.47 10.36 21.90
CA ASP A 109 10.40 11.32 23.02
C ASP A 109 11.63 11.26 23.95
N ALA A 110 12.58 10.34 23.73
CA ALA A 110 13.68 10.07 24.66
C ALA A 110 14.98 10.85 24.39
N LEU A 111 15.13 11.47 23.21
CA LEU A 111 16.40 12.02 22.76
C LEU A 111 16.38 13.56 22.69
N GLN A 112 16.93 14.19 23.70
CA GLN A 112 17.01 15.67 23.74
C GLN A 112 18.42 16.21 23.55
N THR A 113 19.47 15.46 23.82
CA THR A 113 20.86 15.94 23.66
C THR A 113 21.79 14.75 23.41
N ILE A 114 22.33 14.60 22.21
CA ILE A 114 23.38 13.64 21.87
C ILE A 114 24.67 14.39 21.69
N GLU A 115 25.71 14.04 22.47
CA GLU A 115 27.08 14.62 22.40
C GLU A 115 27.10 16.16 22.41
N GLY A 116 26.29 16.82 23.22
CA GLY A 116 26.25 18.29 23.27
C GLY A 116 25.59 18.94 22.07
N THR A 117 25.00 18.14 21.17
CA THR A 117 24.30 18.60 19.98
C THR A 117 22.79 18.48 20.21
N ASN A 118 22.06 19.57 20.05
CA ASN A 118 20.61 19.58 20.15
C ASN A 118 20.01 18.93 18.88
N ILE A 119 19.66 17.68 18.99
CA ILE A 119 18.98 16.92 17.92
C ILE A 119 17.54 16.72 18.35
N GLN A 120 16.61 17.15 17.52
CA GLN A 120 15.20 16.93 17.75
C GLN A 120 14.75 15.70 16.97
N ILE A 121 14.16 14.74 17.67
CA ILE A 121 13.62 13.51 17.08
C ILE A 121 12.12 13.49 17.30
N ASP A 122 11.39 13.40 16.21
CA ASP A 122 9.98 12.99 16.25
C ASP A 122 9.81 11.58 15.66
N SER A 123 8.59 11.06 15.66
CA SER A 123 8.29 9.68 15.23
C SER A 123 8.68 9.37 13.77
N THR A 124 8.94 10.38 12.95
CA THR A 124 9.18 10.24 11.49
C THR A 124 10.37 11.06 11.00
N THR A 125 10.90 11.98 11.83
CA THR A 125 11.89 12.97 11.39
C THR A 125 12.98 13.18 12.42
N LEU A 126 14.22 13.19 11.95
CA LEU A 126 15.42 13.54 12.70
C LEU A 126 15.91 14.92 12.26
N ASN A 127 15.95 15.90 13.17
CA ASN A 127 16.25 17.28 12.84
C ASN A 127 17.56 17.76 13.49
N TYR A 128 18.54 18.09 12.66
CA TYR A 128 19.86 18.63 13.02
C TYR A 128 19.94 20.16 12.88
N GLN A 129 18.91 20.85 12.48
CA GLN A 129 18.92 22.28 12.23
C GLN A 129 19.27 23.10 13.50
N LEU A 130 18.97 22.57 14.67
CA LEU A 130 19.29 23.18 15.96
C LEU A 130 20.69 22.78 16.49
N ALA A 131 21.42 21.97 15.76
CA ALA A 131 22.77 21.55 16.10
C ALA A 131 23.74 22.73 16.01
N GLN A 132 23.72 23.62 16.99
CA GLN A 132 24.78 24.63 17.15
C GLN A 132 25.99 23.95 17.80
N SER A 133 27.05 23.78 17.02
CA SER A 133 28.33 23.30 17.56
C SER A 133 28.85 24.31 18.59
N THR A 134 28.67 24.00 19.85
CA THR A 134 29.27 24.79 20.95
C THR A 134 30.79 24.54 21.08
N SER A 135 31.33 23.57 20.33
CA SER A 135 32.74 23.28 20.24
C SER A 135 33.22 23.28 18.80
N VAL A 136 34.15 24.15 18.46
CA VAL A 136 34.89 24.11 17.19
C VAL A 136 35.84 22.92 17.25
N SER A 137 35.34 21.72 16.99
CA SER A 137 36.23 20.58 16.77
C SER A 137 36.94 20.78 15.43
N PRO A 138 38.27 20.62 15.37
CA PRO A 138 39.03 20.76 14.13
C PRO A 138 38.71 19.66 13.09
N LYS A 139 37.99 18.61 13.49
CA LYS A 139 37.57 17.52 12.62
C LYS A 139 36.04 17.48 12.55
N PRO A 140 35.45 17.32 11.34
CA PRO A 140 34.02 17.14 11.20
C PRO A 140 33.58 15.81 11.84
N VAL A 141 32.52 15.86 12.66
CA VAL A 141 31.84 14.72 13.26
C VAL A 141 30.81 14.20 12.26
N TYR A 142 30.80 12.90 11.98
CA TYR A 142 29.90 12.28 11.03
C TYR A 142 28.95 11.32 11.72
N ASN A 143 27.68 11.45 11.39
CA ASN A 143 26.66 10.47 11.75
C ASN A 143 26.18 9.73 10.50
N LYS A 144 25.61 8.53 10.70
CA LYS A 144 25.02 7.71 9.65
C LYS A 144 23.60 7.31 10.05
N VAL A 145 22.65 7.50 9.14
CA VAL A 145 21.30 6.96 9.28
C VAL A 145 21.13 5.80 8.30
N GLU A 146 20.65 4.66 8.78
CA GLU A 146 20.39 3.46 8.00
C GLU A 146 18.90 3.10 8.10
N ILE A 147 18.29 2.87 6.95
CA ILE A 147 16.90 2.48 6.83
C ILE A 147 16.84 0.98 6.53
N PRO A 148 16.28 0.16 7.43
CA PRO A 148 16.12 -1.27 7.17
C PRO A 148 15.04 -1.53 6.11
N ARG A 149 14.87 -2.78 5.72
CA ARG A 149 13.72 -3.21 4.91
C ARG A 149 12.42 -2.84 5.60
N GLY A 150 11.42 -2.43 4.82
CA GLY A 150 10.14 -1.96 5.33
C GLY A 150 10.27 -0.68 6.16
N GLY A 151 11.32 0.11 5.96
CA GLY A 151 11.55 1.38 6.65
C GLY A 151 11.49 2.57 5.71
N GLU A 152 11.22 3.74 6.28
CA GLU A 152 11.45 5.06 5.71
C GLU A 152 11.72 6.04 6.84
N TYR A 153 12.46 7.10 6.57
CA TYR A 153 12.68 8.15 7.56
C TYR A 153 13.05 9.48 6.90
N ALA A 154 12.69 10.58 7.54
CA ALA A 154 13.06 11.91 7.08
C ALA A 154 14.17 12.50 7.95
N LEU A 155 15.04 13.33 7.34
CA LEU A 155 16.07 14.08 8.01
C LEU A 155 15.98 15.56 7.62
N VAL A 156 16.30 16.44 8.58
CA VAL A 156 16.61 17.82 8.30
C VAL A 156 18.06 18.05 8.73
N LEU A 157 18.93 18.29 7.76
CA LEU A 157 20.36 18.52 7.99
C LEU A 157 20.60 19.91 8.60
N SER A 158 21.81 20.16 9.11
CA SER A 158 22.16 21.39 9.79
C SER A 158 22.01 22.66 8.95
N ASP A 159 22.05 22.54 7.62
CA ASP A 159 21.81 23.64 6.66
C ASP A 159 20.34 23.85 6.32
N GLY A 160 19.43 23.07 6.91
CA GLY A 160 18.00 23.04 6.62
C GLY A 160 17.61 22.22 5.39
N THR A 161 18.54 21.52 4.76
CA THR A 161 18.24 20.56 3.68
C THR A 161 17.40 19.41 4.21
N LYS A 162 16.28 19.13 3.55
CA LYS A 162 15.41 18.01 3.88
C LYS A 162 15.75 16.80 3.01
N VAL A 163 15.86 15.65 3.64
CA VAL A 163 16.15 14.38 2.98
C VAL A 163 15.14 13.35 3.42
N HIS A 164 14.44 12.73 2.48
CA HIS A 164 13.63 11.53 2.74
C HIS A 164 14.42 10.32 2.29
N LEU A 165 14.61 9.35 3.16
CA LEU A 165 15.29 8.09 2.89
C LEU A 165 14.29 6.96 2.72
N ASN A 166 14.41 6.21 1.63
CA ASN A 166 13.58 5.06 1.33
C ASN A 166 14.16 3.77 1.96
N SER A 167 13.43 2.66 1.88
CA SER A 167 13.84 1.36 2.41
C SER A 167 15.19 0.88 1.87
N MET A 168 16.00 0.23 2.72
CA MET A 168 17.34 -0.26 2.39
C MET A 168 18.31 0.85 1.94
N SER A 169 18.18 2.04 2.50
CA SER A 169 19.04 3.18 2.18
C SER A 169 19.84 3.61 3.39
N SER A 170 20.99 4.24 3.16
CA SER A 170 21.77 4.88 4.21
C SER A 170 22.34 6.21 3.75
N LEU A 171 22.39 7.17 4.68
CA LEU A 171 23.01 8.46 4.48
C LEU A 171 24.04 8.71 5.57
N ARG A 172 25.29 8.99 5.16
CA ARG A 172 26.35 9.47 6.03
C ARG A 172 26.53 10.96 5.80
N PHE A 173 26.51 11.76 6.86
CA PHE A 173 26.52 13.21 6.77
C PHE A 173 27.24 13.83 7.96
N PRO A 174 27.86 15.00 7.82
CA PRO A 174 28.45 15.72 8.95
C PRO A 174 27.35 16.34 9.81
N VAL A 175 27.51 16.30 11.12
CA VAL A 175 26.60 16.94 12.10
C VAL A 175 26.45 18.44 11.81
N ALA A 176 27.52 19.10 11.35
CA ALA A 176 27.53 20.48 10.91
C ALA A 176 28.41 20.65 9.66
N PHE A 177 27.94 21.42 8.68
CA PHE A 177 28.71 21.75 7.47
C PHE A 177 29.66 22.92 7.78
N THR A 178 30.95 22.63 8.02
CA THR A 178 31.97 23.63 8.42
C THR A 178 33.01 23.95 7.33
N THR A 179 33.01 23.20 6.22
CA THR A 179 34.11 23.18 5.22
C THR A 179 33.83 23.90 3.91
N GLY A 180 32.93 24.86 3.83
CA GLY A 180 32.64 25.56 2.56
C GLY A 180 31.95 24.69 1.49
N LYS A 181 31.85 23.35 1.69
CA LYS A 181 31.09 22.40 0.89
C LYS A 181 30.17 21.62 1.80
N ARG A 182 28.97 21.29 1.30
CA ARG A 182 27.99 20.47 1.99
C ARG A 182 28.00 19.09 1.33
N GLU A 183 28.69 18.14 1.92
CA GLU A 183 28.94 16.84 1.31
C GLU A 183 28.33 15.71 2.14
N VAL A 184 27.63 14.79 1.48
CA VAL A 184 27.00 13.61 2.07
C VAL A 184 27.26 12.39 1.20
N GLU A 185 27.19 11.20 1.82
CA GLU A 185 27.34 9.91 1.13
C GLU A 185 26.01 9.14 1.20
N LEU A 186 25.51 8.73 0.04
CA LEU A 186 24.25 8.00 -0.09
C LEU A 186 24.49 6.60 -0.62
N GLN A 187 23.82 5.61 -0.05
CA GLN A 187 23.57 4.29 -0.63
C GLN A 187 22.06 4.03 -0.62
N GLY A 188 21.49 3.49 -1.71
CA GLY A 188 20.05 3.29 -1.85
C GLY A 188 19.34 4.50 -2.43
N GLU A 189 18.14 4.82 -1.96
CA GLU A 189 17.28 5.86 -2.54
C GLU A 189 16.97 6.98 -1.54
N ALA A 190 17.14 8.22 -2.02
CA ALA A 190 16.78 9.40 -1.26
C ALA A 190 16.20 10.51 -2.15
N TYR A 191 15.25 11.22 -1.59
CA TYR A 191 14.69 12.45 -2.14
C TYR A 191 15.20 13.65 -1.36
N PHE A 192 15.76 14.62 -2.07
CA PHE A 192 16.39 15.81 -1.52
C PHE A 192 15.61 17.08 -1.86
N GLU A 193 15.38 17.91 -0.83
CA GLU A 193 14.99 19.31 -0.97
C GLU A 193 16.11 20.16 -0.41
N VAL A 194 17.08 20.52 -1.26
CA VAL A 194 18.30 21.20 -0.84
C VAL A 194 18.08 22.69 -0.59
N SER A 195 18.51 23.16 0.57
CA SER A 195 18.46 24.58 0.96
C SER A 195 19.39 25.45 0.11
N LYS A 196 18.92 26.64 -0.30
CA LYS A 196 19.69 27.62 -1.06
C LYS A 196 20.58 28.44 -0.12
N THR A 197 21.83 28.03 0.04
CA THR A 197 22.81 28.73 0.88
C THR A 197 23.92 29.42 0.09
N GLY A 198 23.94 29.24 -1.25
CA GLY A 198 25.04 29.73 -2.12
C GLY A 198 26.26 28.80 -2.15
N GLN A 199 26.36 27.83 -1.23
CA GLN A 199 27.43 26.82 -1.24
C GLN A 199 26.98 25.54 -1.95
N PRO A 200 27.88 24.85 -2.67
CA PRO A 200 27.54 23.58 -3.29
C PRO A 200 27.12 22.52 -2.29
N PHE A 201 26.08 21.76 -2.61
CA PHE A 201 25.67 20.53 -1.92
C PHE A 201 26.02 19.35 -2.82
N ILE A 202 26.78 18.40 -2.29
CA ILE A 202 27.33 17.27 -3.02
C ILE A 202 26.82 15.99 -2.41
N VAL A 203 26.24 15.11 -3.24
CA VAL A 203 25.88 13.75 -2.87
C VAL A 203 26.78 12.78 -3.60
N ASN A 204 27.57 12.02 -2.87
CA ASN A 204 28.34 10.89 -3.40
C ASN A 204 27.50 9.61 -3.27
N ALA A 205 27.25 8.92 -4.38
CA ALA A 205 26.39 7.75 -4.43
C ALA A 205 26.98 6.68 -5.36
N ASN A 206 27.65 5.67 -4.80
CA ASN A 206 28.16 4.49 -5.52
C ASN A 206 28.90 4.80 -6.83
N GLY A 207 29.85 5.76 -6.81
CA GLY A 207 30.61 6.15 -8.00
C GLY A 207 29.93 7.18 -8.89
N MET A 208 28.74 7.66 -8.52
CA MET A 208 28.07 8.81 -9.09
C MET A 208 28.17 9.98 -8.12
N GLN A 209 28.50 11.16 -8.60
CA GLN A 209 28.48 12.40 -7.83
C GLN A 209 27.41 13.35 -8.38
N VAL A 210 26.62 13.90 -7.48
CA VAL A 210 25.54 14.85 -7.79
C VAL A 210 25.81 16.14 -7.06
N GLU A 211 25.98 17.27 -7.79
CA GLU A 211 26.28 18.59 -7.26
C GLU A 211 25.13 19.57 -7.57
N VAL A 212 24.67 20.30 -6.55
CA VAL A 212 23.55 21.26 -6.64
C VAL A 212 23.80 22.50 -5.77
N LEU A 213 23.03 23.59 -6.01
CA LEU A 213 23.08 24.82 -5.20
C LEU A 213 21.80 25.05 -4.39
N GLY A 214 20.69 24.39 -4.76
CA GLY A 214 19.39 24.57 -4.10
C GLY A 214 18.28 24.02 -5.01
N THR A 215 18.08 22.74 -4.93
CA THR A 215 17.43 21.91 -5.97
C THR A 215 16.60 20.82 -5.32
N THR A 216 15.53 20.41 -5.98
CA THR A 216 14.71 19.27 -5.58
C THR A 216 14.90 18.12 -6.56
N PHE A 217 15.34 16.96 -6.09
CA PHE A 217 15.69 15.82 -6.92
C PHE A 217 15.61 14.50 -6.14
N ASN A 218 15.51 13.38 -6.88
CA ASN A 218 15.59 12.03 -6.34
C ASN A 218 16.85 11.33 -6.87
N ILE A 219 17.52 10.58 -5.99
CA ILE A 219 18.61 9.66 -6.37
C ILE A 219 18.17 8.26 -5.99
N SER A 220 18.32 7.30 -6.93
CA SER A 220 18.28 5.86 -6.67
C SER A 220 19.62 5.26 -7.04
N ALA A 221 20.37 4.77 -6.05
CA ALA A 221 21.70 4.21 -6.19
C ALA A 221 21.84 2.92 -5.35
N TYR A 222 20.95 1.96 -5.57
CA TYR A 222 21.06 0.62 -4.99
C TYR A 222 22.21 -0.15 -5.64
N PRO A 223 22.97 -0.98 -4.89
CA PRO A 223 24.19 -1.61 -5.41
C PRO A 223 24.00 -2.49 -6.65
N ASP A 224 22.83 -3.13 -6.78
CA ASP A 224 22.53 -4.10 -7.83
C ASP A 224 21.62 -3.53 -8.91
N GLU A 225 21.47 -2.22 -8.99
CA GLU A 225 20.58 -1.52 -9.93
C GLU A 225 21.34 -0.38 -10.64
N GLU A 226 20.80 0.08 -11.77
CA GLU A 226 21.30 1.28 -12.43
C GLU A 226 21.16 2.50 -11.51
N TYR A 227 22.17 3.35 -11.48
CA TYR A 227 22.13 4.59 -10.71
C TYR A 227 21.34 5.65 -11.46
N GLN A 228 20.39 6.26 -10.80
CA GLN A 228 19.47 7.21 -11.41
C GLN A 228 19.40 8.50 -10.60
N THR A 229 19.44 9.64 -11.29
CA THR A 229 19.16 10.96 -10.71
C THR A 229 18.03 11.62 -11.48
N THR A 230 16.92 11.90 -10.83
CA THR A 230 15.72 12.51 -11.43
C THR A 230 15.54 13.93 -10.88
N LEU A 231 15.60 14.92 -11.77
CA LEU A 231 15.46 16.33 -11.38
C LEU A 231 14.00 16.78 -11.43
N VAL A 232 13.51 17.29 -10.28
CA VAL A 232 12.16 17.86 -10.16
C VAL A 232 12.20 19.37 -10.40
N ASN A 233 13.07 20.11 -9.70
CA ASN A 233 13.15 21.55 -9.79
C ASN A 233 14.59 22.04 -9.54
N GLY A 234 15.02 23.06 -10.29
CA GLY A 234 16.36 23.65 -10.21
C GLY A 234 17.30 23.14 -11.29
N SER A 235 18.55 22.86 -10.92
CA SER A 235 19.61 22.34 -11.83
C SER A 235 20.50 21.38 -11.06
N VAL A 236 20.87 20.27 -11.70
CA VAL A 236 21.73 19.23 -11.13
C VAL A 236 22.87 18.94 -12.07
N LYS A 237 24.11 19.00 -11.56
CA LYS A 237 25.26 18.44 -12.26
C LYS A 237 25.48 17.01 -11.79
N VAL A 238 25.43 16.06 -12.73
CA VAL A 238 25.72 14.64 -12.49
C VAL A 238 27.07 14.32 -13.10
N SER A 239 27.91 13.64 -12.34
CA SER A 239 29.23 13.18 -12.79
C SER A 239 29.36 11.68 -12.50
N ALA A 240 29.86 10.92 -13.48
CA ALA A 240 30.27 9.54 -13.27
C ALA A 240 31.67 9.51 -12.61
N GLU A 241 32.01 8.40 -11.97
CA GLU A 241 33.28 8.25 -11.23
C GLU A 241 34.53 8.58 -12.09
N LYS A 242 34.51 8.14 -13.34
CA LYS A 242 35.60 8.38 -14.30
C LYS A 242 35.00 8.91 -15.60
N GLY A 243 34.99 10.23 -15.78
CA GLY A 243 34.76 10.79 -17.08
C GLY A 243 33.64 11.82 -17.20
N GLU A 244 32.47 11.43 -17.67
CA GLU A 244 31.45 12.37 -18.09
C GLU A 244 30.82 13.12 -16.94
N SER A 245 30.54 14.39 -17.18
CA SER A 245 29.63 15.19 -16.35
C SER A 245 28.67 15.97 -17.24
N LEU A 246 27.44 16.10 -16.78
CA LEU A 246 26.40 16.83 -17.49
C LEU A 246 25.45 17.54 -16.53
N ILE A 247 24.71 18.50 -17.05
CA ILE A 247 23.73 19.26 -16.29
C ILE A 247 22.31 18.85 -16.74
N LEU A 248 21.51 18.42 -15.77
CA LEU A 248 20.09 18.12 -15.97
C LEU A 248 19.24 19.39 -15.88
N LYS A 249 18.19 19.42 -16.66
CA LYS A 249 17.07 20.35 -16.59
C LYS A 249 15.86 19.66 -15.90
N PRO A 250 14.90 20.41 -15.36
CA PRO A 250 13.69 19.84 -14.77
C PRO A 250 13.01 18.83 -15.72
N SER A 251 12.46 17.76 -15.15
CA SER A 251 11.89 16.59 -15.84
C SER A 251 12.90 15.74 -16.62
N GLN A 252 14.20 15.92 -16.41
CA GLN A 252 15.21 15.00 -16.91
C GLN A 252 15.68 14.03 -15.85
N GLN A 253 16.06 12.85 -16.32
CA GLN A 253 16.69 11.79 -15.53
C GLN A 253 17.99 11.39 -16.19
N ALA A 254 19.07 11.37 -15.39
CA ALA A 254 20.33 10.74 -15.73
C ALA A 254 20.31 9.30 -15.23
N THR A 255 20.81 8.37 -16.04
CA THR A 255 20.98 6.96 -15.71
C THR A 255 22.41 6.54 -16.01
N ILE A 256 23.04 5.82 -15.08
CA ILE A 256 24.35 5.18 -15.23
C ILE A 256 24.17 3.68 -15.03
N ALA A 257 24.39 2.90 -16.07
CA ALA A 257 24.29 1.44 -15.97
C ALA A 257 25.44 0.88 -15.11
N LEU A 258 25.20 -0.24 -14.45
CA LEU A 258 26.20 -0.90 -13.61
C LEU A 258 27.49 -1.17 -14.40
N GLY A 259 28.63 -0.79 -13.82
CA GLY A 259 29.95 -0.94 -14.45
C GLY A 259 30.23 0.00 -15.61
N SER A 260 29.32 0.94 -15.90
CA SER A 260 29.47 1.96 -16.94
C SER A 260 29.92 3.30 -16.35
N ASN A 261 30.64 4.10 -17.14
CA ASN A 261 30.91 5.51 -16.84
C ASN A 261 30.16 6.47 -17.79
N SER A 262 29.29 5.92 -18.65
CA SER A 262 28.48 6.72 -19.58
C SER A 262 27.15 7.12 -18.93
N ILE A 263 26.77 8.38 -19.08
CA ILE A 263 25.55 8.93 -18.54
C ILE A 263 24.51 9.05 -19.66
N GLN A 264 23.41 8.34 -19.55
CA GLN A 264 22.26 8.48 -20.43
C GLN A 264 21.26 9.48 -19.85
N VAL A 265 20.70 10.35 -20.66
CA VAL A 265 19.69 11.33 -20.24
C VAL A 265 18.40 11.13 -21.01
N ARG A 266 17.28 11.12 -20.29
CA ARG A 266 15.95 11.07 -20.88
C ARG A 266 14.99 12.04 -20.19
N THR A 267 13.96 12.48 -20.91
CA THR A 267 12.85 13.23 -20.29
C THR A 267 11.86 12.25 -19.70
N VAL A 268 11.44 12.50 -18.48
CA VAL A 268 10.55 11.60 -17.70
C VAL A 268 9.45 12.39 -17.00
N ASP A 269 8.35 11.72 -16.68
CA ASP A 269 7.42 12.20 -15.68
C ASP A 269 8.01 11.88 -14.30
N THR A 270 8.41 12.92 -13.59
CA THR A 270 9.08 12.80 -12.28
C THR A 270 8.22 12.12 -11.23
N SER A 271 6.88 12.11 -11.39
CA SER A 271 5.97 11.49 -10.43
C SER A 271 6.20 9.97 -10.27
N PHE A 272 6.68 9.30 -11.31
CA PHE A 272 7.03 7.86 -11.22
C PHE A 272 8.24 7.58 -10.32
N TYR A 273 9.07 8.58 -10.05
CA TYR A 273 10.31 8.45 -9.26
C TYR A 273 10.26 9.17 -7.91
N THR A 274 9.23 9.98 -7.67
CA THR A 274 9.17 10.84 -6.48
C THR A 274 7.87 10.71 -5.68
N SER A 275 6.85 10.02 -6.22
CA SER A 275 5.55 9.88 -5.56
C SER A 275 5.61 9.10 -4.25
N TRP A 276 6.66 8.28 -4.06
CA TRP A 276 6.87 7.51 -2.84
C TRP A 276 6.97 8.40 -1.59
N VAL A 277 7.55 9.59 -1.71
CA VAL A 277 7.59 10.60 -0.61
C VAL A 277 6.19 11.04 -0.18
N LYS A 278 5.20 10.92 -1.07
CA LYS A 278 3.78 11.26 -0.82
C LYS A 278 2.92 10.02 -0.55
N GLY A 279 3.54 8.89 -0.21
CA GLY A 279 2.84 7.66 0.10
C GLY A 279 2.26 6.93 -1.11
N LYS A 280 2.72 7.22 -2.34
CA LYS A 280 2.24 6.56 -3.56
C LYS A 280 3.38 5.88 -4.30
N ILE A 281 3.11 4.73 -4.89
CA ILE A 281 4.04 4.04 -5.79
C ILE A 281 3.37 3.92 -7.14
N ASN A 282 3.98 4.51 -8.15
CA ASN A 282 3.47 4.54 -9.52
C ASN A 282 4.37 3.74 -10.44
N PHE A 283 3.80 2.78 -11.15
CA PHE A 283 4.49 2.04 -12.21
C PHE A 283 3.80 2.27 -13.54
N LYS A 284 4.58 2.41 -14.60
CA LYS A 284 4.08 2.54 -15.97
C LYS A 284 4.91 1.65 -16.88
N ASP A 285 4.29 0.61 -17.41
CA ASP A 285 4.92 -0.32 -18.34
C ASP A 285 6.29 -0.84 -17.84
N GLN A 286 6.33 -1.27 -16.55
CA GLN A 286 7.54 -1.80 -15.93
C GLN A 286 7.51 -3.32 -15.85
N ARG A 287 8.68 -3.95 -15.92
CA ARG A 287 8.83 -5.40 -15.76
C ARG A 287 8.41 -5.80 -14.34
N LEU A 288 7.75 -6.96 -14.23
CA LEU A 288 7.33 -7.50 -12.93
C LEU A 288 8.51 -7.62 -11.96
N GLU A 289 9.69 -8.02 -12.43
CA GLU A 289 10.90 -8.09 -11.60
C GLU A 289 11.24 -6.73 -10.96
N ASP A 290 11.20 -5.63 -11.74
CA ASP A 290 11.56 -4.29 -11.26
C ASP A 290 10.50 -3.75 -10.30
N ILE A 291 9.22 -4.01 -10.59
CA ILE A 291 8.11 -3.72 -9.68
C ILE A 291 8.32 -4.43 -8.34
N MET A 292 8.56 -5.74 -8.39
CA MET A 292 8.70 -6.56 -7.19
C MET A 292 9.98 -6.27 -6.40
N LYS A 293 11.07 -5.85 -7.03
CA LYS A 293 12.26 -5.33 -6.33
C LYS A 293 11.90 -4.11 -5.47
N THR A 294 11.17 -3.16 -6.04
CA THR A 294 10.72 -1.96 -5.29
C THR A 294 9.78 -2.34 -4.14
N LEU A 295 8.78 -3.16 -4.42
CA LEU A 295 7.79 -3.57 -3.41
C LEU A 295 8.40 -4.46 -2.32
N SER A 296 9.33 -5.36 -2.66
CA SER A 296 9.98 -6.24 -1.67
C SER A 296 10.79 -5.48 -0.63
N ARG A 297 11.38 -4.35 -1.00
CA ARG A 297 12.08 -3.47 -0.05
C ARG A 297 11.12 -2.82 0.94
N TRP A 298 9.97 -2.34 0.45
CA TRP A 298 8.99 -1.63 1.27
C TRP A 298 8.14 -2.56 2.14
N TYR A 299 7.72 -3.69 1.60
CA TYR A 299 6.88 -4.66 2.34
C TYR A 299 7.69 -5.69 3.13
N ASP A 300 9.02 -5.61 3.14
CA ASP A 300 9.91 -6.58 3.78
C ASP A 300 9.55 -8.03 3.43
N MET A 301 9.38 -8.30 2.14
CA MET A 301 8.96 -9.60 1.63
C MET A 301 9.98 -10.21 0.68
N ASN A 302 9.95 -11.52 0.53
CA ASN A 302 10.74 -12.26 -0.44
C ASN A 302 9.90 -12.52 -1.70
N VAL A 303 10.57 -12.58 -2.84
CA VAL A 303 9.94 -12.82 -4.14
C VAL A 303 10.63 -13.98 -4.83
N VAL A 304 9.83 -14.94 -5.28
CA VAL A 304 10.30 -16.14 -6.00
C VAL A 304 9.55 -16.23 -7.34
N TYR A 305 10.26 -16.59 -8.39
CA TYR A 305 9.69 -16.83 -9.72
C TYR A 305 9.96 -18.29 -10.10
N GLU A 306 8.91 -19.08 -10.31
CA GLU A 306 9.06 -20.46 -10.80
C GLU A 306 9.48 -20.50 -12.26
N ASN A 307 9.23 -19.42 -13.01
CA ASN A 307 9.59 -19.28 -14.41
C ASN A 307 10.21 -17.91 -14.65
N GLU A 308 11.44 -17.90 -15.17
CA GLU A 308 12.18 -16.67 -15.50
C GLU A 308 11.45 -15.73 -16.50
N LYS A 309 10.58 -16.27 -17.35
CA LYS A 309 9.79 -15.47 -18.30
C LYS A 309 8.83 -14.51 -17.61
N LEU A 310 8.31 -14.89 -16.42
CA LEU A 310 7.39 -14.08 -15.63
C LEU A 310 8.01 -12.74 -15.23
N LYS A 311 9.33 -12.70 -15.00
CA LYS A 311 10.07 -11.48 -14.67
C LYS A 311 9.89 -10.36 -15.70
N ASN A 312 9.68 -10.74 -16.98
CA ASN A 312 9.63 -9.81 -18.11
C ASN A 312 8.22 -9.32 -18.44
N ILE A 313 7.18 -9.87 -17.83
CA ILE A 313 5.80 -9.38 -18.00
C ILE A 313 5.73 -7.95 -17.50
N ARG A 314 5.02 -7.09 -18.23
CA ARG A 314 5.01 -5.65 -17.97
C ARG A 314 3.67 -5.20 -17.42
N PHE A 315 3.71 -4.44 -16.36
CA PHE A 315 2.52 -3.91 -15.70
C PHE A 315 2.62 -2.41 -15.46
N GLY A 316 1.46 -1.77 -15.34
CA GLY A 316 1.30 -0.40 -14.88
C GLY A 316 0.25 -0.35 -13.77
N CYS A 317 0.57 0.28 -12.66
CA CYS A 317 -0.37 0.48 -11.55
C CYS A 317 0.01 1.69 -10.69
N ASN A 318 -0.97 2.11 -9.89
CA ASN A 318 -0.81 3.13 -8.87
C ASN A 318 -1.24 2.53 -7.53
N LEU A 319 -0.34 2.52 -6.55
CA LEU A 319 -0.54 1.92 -5.24
C LEU A 319 -0.43 2.98 -4.15
N ASN A 320 -1.24 2.83 -3.10
CA ASN A 320 -0.98 3.49 -1.84
C ASN A 320 0.02 2.64 -1.06
N ARG A 321 1.22 3.17 -0.79
CA ARG A 321 2.28 2.38 -0.15
C ARG A 321 2.00 2.00 1.31
N TYR A 322 1.03 2.65 1.95
CA TYR A 322 0.64 2.37 3.33
C TYR A 322 -0.52 1.38 3.45
N GLU A 323 -1.02 0.85 2.34
CA GLU A 323 -1.99 -0.24 2.32
C GLU A 323 -1.30 -1.61 2.21
N GLU A 324 -2.00 -2.67 2.57
CA GLU A 324 -1.53 -4.04 2.39
C GLU A 324 -1.28 -4.36 0.91
N ILE A 325 -0.36 -5.27 0.63
CA ILE A 325 -0.02 -5.67 -0.76
C ILE A 325 -1.11 -6.52 -1.41
N THR A 326 -2.00 -7.14 -0.63
CA THR A 326 -3.01 -8.09 -1.11
C THR A 326 -3.88 -7.56 -2.26
N PRO A 327 -4.36 -6.29 -2.27
CA PRO A 327 -5.11 -5.75 -3.41
C PRO A 327 -4.30 -5.73 -4.71
N PHE A 328 -3.01 -5.44 -4.64
CA PHE A 328 -2.12 -5.46 -5.80
C PHE A 328 -1.94 -6.87 -6.34
N VAL A 329 -1.69 -7.85 -5.47
CA VAL A 329 -1.55 -9.26 -5.86
C VAL A 329 -2.82 -9.74 -6.57
N LYS A 330 -4.00 -9.44 -6.02
CA LYS A 330 -5.28 -9.78 -6.66
C LYS A 330 -5.47 -9.10 -8.03
N LEU A 331 -4.91 -7.90 -8.21
CA LEU A 331 -4.96 -7.23 -9.51
C LEU A 331 -4.09 -7.96 -10.54
N LEU A 332 -2.90 -8.42 -10.15
CA LEU A 332 -2.02 -9.20 -11.02
C LEU A 332 -2.69 -10.53 -11.45
N GLU A 333 -3.30 -11.27 -10.52
CA GLU A 333 -3.99 -12.52 -10.83
C GLU A 333 -5.18 -12.33 -11.80
N LYS A 334 -5.88 -11.19 -11.73
CA LYS A 334 -6.98 -10.88 -12.66
C LYS A 334 -6.53 -10.65 -14.10
N THR A 335 -5.25 -10.45 -14.36
CA THR A 335 -4.73 -10.37 -15.73
C THR A 335 -4.63 -11.74 -16.40
N GLU A 336 -4.71 -12.82 -15.63
CA GLU A 336 -4.51 -14.21 -16.09
C GLU A 336 -3.11 -14.48 -16.68
N GLU A 337 -2.20 -13.52 -16.58
CA GLU A 337 -0.81 -13.65 -17.05
C GLU A 337 0.11 -14.27 -16.00
N VAL A 338 -0.27 -14.16 -14.71
CA VAL A 338 0.48 -14.69 -13.58
C VAL A 338 -0.46 -15.20 -12.49
N HIS A 339 -0.06 -16.28 -11.84
CA HIS A 339 -0.66 -16.76 -10.60
C HIS A 339 0.27 -16.49 -9.42
N VAL A 340 -0.32 -16.26 -8.25
CA VAL A 340 0.45 -15.84 -7.07
C VAL A 340 0.12 -16.72 -5.87
N LYS A 341 1.16 -17.24 -5.23
CA LYS A 341 1.08 -17.95 -3.95
C LYS A 341 1.77 -17.11 -2.88
N ILE A 342 1.10 -16.89 -1.74
CA ILE A 342 1.65 -16.18 -0.60
C ILE A 342 1.83 -17.16 0.55
N GLU A 343 3.07 -17.29 1.05
CA GLU A 343 3.42 -18.12 2.20
C GLU A 343 4.28 -17.30 3.17
N GLY A 344 3.69 -16.92 4.30
CA GLY A 344 4.33 -15.98 5.24
C GLY A 344 4.63 -14.65 4.58
N ASN A 345 5.89 -14.24 4.54
CA ASN A 345 6.36 -13.04 3.85
C ASN A 345 6.96 -13.31 2.45
N THR A 346 6.68 -14.47 1.87
CA THR A 346 7.19 -14.84 0.54
C THR A 346 6.06 -14.89 -0.47
N ILE A 347 6.26 -14.20 -1.59
CA ILE A 347 5.38 -14.20 -2.76
C ILE A 347 6.04 -15.03 -3.84
N THR A 348 5.37 -16.08 -4.31
CA THR A 348 5.81 -16.93 -5.42
C THR A 348 4.93 -16.71 -6.63
N PHE A 349 5.55 -16.36 -7.76
CA PHE A 349 4.90 -16.22 -9.05
C PHE A 349 5.03 -17.52 -9.84
N HIS A 350 3.92 -18.02 -10.39
CA HIS A 350 3.89 -19.22 -11.23
C HIS A 350 2.95 -19.02 -12.44
N ASN A 351 3.03 -19.93 -13.43
CA ASN A 351 2.20 -19.88 -14.64
C ASN A 351 0.78 -20.33 -14.34
#